data_b65e635e22364a9082caa6004b0a0fda
#
_entry.id   b65e635e22364a9082caa6004b0a0fda
#
_cell.length_a   1.000
_cell.length_b   1.000
_cell.length_c   1.000
_cell.angle_alpha   90.00
_cell.angle_beta   90.00
_cell.angle_gamma   90.00
#
_symmetry.space_group_name_H-M   'P 1'
#
loop_
_entity.id
_entity.type
_entity.pdbx_description
1 polymer ?
#
loop_
_entity_poly.entity_id
_entity_poly.type
_entity_poly.pdbx_seq_one_letter_code
_entity_poly.pdbx_strand_id
1 'polypeptide(L)'
;MIFDFLILIYLMHIEDLRNYVLSLPDVEETTPFGPDTLVYKINGKMFFLVGLDYETVQFNVKCDPDRAVELREEFPQSVLPGYHMNKKHWNTIVVDGVLSTRQLKEMIDHSYQLAGARYKKSK
;
A
#
# COMPACT_ATOMS: atom_id res chain seq x y z
N MET A 1 -27.22 3.24 -7.86
CA MET A 1 -27.47 3.77 -6.51
C MET A 1 -27.22 2.76 -5.46
N ILE A 2 -28.10 1.76 -5.33
CA ILE A 2 -27.87 0.72 -4.35
C ILE A 2 -26.60 -0.05 -4.65
N PHE A 3 -26.32 -0.24 -5.93
CA PHE A 3 -25.12 -0.93 -6.37
C PHE A 3 -23.85 -0.18 -5.94
N ASP A 4 -23.84 1.15 -6.14
CA ASP A 4 -22.69 1.95 -5.72
C ASP A 4 -22.50 1.92 -4.22
N PHE A 5 -23.62 1.95 -3.49
CA PHE A 5 -23.57 1.89 -2.05
C PHE A 5 -22.98 0.57 -1.56
N LEU A 6 -23.32 -0.54 -2.21
CA LEU A 6 -22.79 -1.84 -1.84
C LEU A 6 -21.29 -1.92 -2.11
N ILE A 7 -20.83 -1.33 -3.21
CA ILE A 7 -19.41 -1.28 -3.50
C ILE A 7 -18.67 -0.50 -2.42
N LEU A 8 -19.23 0.63 -1.97
CA LEU A 8 -18.62 1.43 -0.91
C LEU A 8 -18.47 0.65 0.37
N ILE A 9 -19.35 -0.30 0.63
CA ILE A 9 -19.27 -1.11 1.85
C ILE A 9 -18.10 -2.11 1.76
N TYR A 10 -17.83 -2.65 0.58
CA TYR A 10 -16.87 -3.74 0.44
C TYR A 10 -15.47 -3.31 0.00
N LEU A 11 -15.32 -2.10 -0.53
CA LEU A 11 -14.03 -1.64 -1.02
C LEU A 11 -13.45 -0.58 -0.10
N MET A 12 -12.14 -0.66 0.12
CA MET A 12 -11.44 0.39 0.85
C MET A 12 -11.22 1.57 -0.09
N HIS A 13 -11.54 2.75 0.40
CA HIS A 13 -11.31 3.99 -0.32
C HIS A 13 -9.98 4.59 0.07
N ILE A 14 -9.53 5.58 -0.72
CA ILE A 14 -8.29 6.28 -0.42
C ILE A 14 -8.32 6.88 0.98
N GLU A 15 -9.47 7.43 1.38
CA GLU A 15 -9.61 8.00 2.72
C GLU A 15 -9.40 6.97 3.81
N ASP A 16 -9.94 5.77 3.62
CA ASP A 16 -9.78 4.69 4.59
C ASP A 16 -8.34 4.25 4.69
N LEU A 17 -7.67 4.14 3.53
CA LEU A 17 -6.26 3.79 3.49
C LEU A 17 -5.42 4.85 4.18
N ARG A 18 -5.70 6.11 3.88
CA ARG A 18 -4.99 7.22 4.48
C ARG A 18 -5.15 7.22 6.00
N ASN A 19 -6.38 7.04 6.46
CA ASN A 19 -6.65 7.01 7.90
C ASN A 19 -5.91 5.87 8.58
N TYR A 20 -5.90 4.70 7.96
CA TYR A 20 -5.19 3.56 8.53
C TYR A 20 -3.69 3.82 8.59
N VAL A 21 -3.11 4.28 7.49
CA VAL A 21 -1.67 4.53 7.42
C VAL A 21 -1.25 5.59 8.43
N LEU A 22 -2.04 6.66 8.55
CA LEU A 22 -1.73 7.73 9.49
C LEU A 22 -1.96 7.33 10.95
N SER A 23 -2.66 6.23 11.19
CA SER A 23 -2.82 5.71 12.55
C SER A 23 -1.57 4.99 13.05
N LEU A 24 -0.66 4.64 12.15
CA LEU A 24 0.58 3.99 12.53
C LEU A 24 1.54 5.01 13.14
N PRO A 25 2.35 4.60 14.14
CA PRO A 25 3.23 5.55 14.83
C PRO A 25 4.25 6.22 13.92
N ASP A 26 4.45 7.51 14.13
CA ASP A 26 5.53 8.30 13.52
C ASP A 26 5.50 8.37 12.00
N VAL A 27 4.32 8.22 11.40
CA VAL A 27 4.17 8.30 9.95
C VAL A 27 4.07 9.75 9.52
N GLU A 28 4.79 10.07 8.46
CA GLU A 28 4.79 11.39 7.84
C GLU A 28 4.18 11.31 6.45
N GLU A 29 3.20 12.18 6.18
CA GLU A 29 2.57 12.28 4.86
C GLU A 29 3.23 13.40 4.07
N THR A 30 3.54 13.14 2.79
CA THR A 30 4.24 14.11 1.97
C THR A 30 3.86 13.93 0.50
N THR A 31 4.18 14.91 -0.34
CA THR A 31 3.87 14.87 -1.77
C THR A 31 5.09 15.23 -2.62
N PRO A 32 6.19 14.46 -2.50
CA PRO A 32 7.43 14.84 -3.20
C PRO A 32 7.35 14.65 -4.72
N PHE A 33 6.36 13.91 -5.21
CA PHE A 33 6.21 13.64 -6.64
C PHE A 33 5.04 14.38 -7.26
N GLY A 34 4.56 15.45 -6.60
CA GLY A 34 3.47 16.25 -7.10
C GLY A 34 2.17 15.99 -6.36
N PRO A 35 1.12 16.76 -6.69
CA PRO A 35 -0.12 16.75 -5.91
C PRO A 35 -0.97 15.48 -6.11
N ASP A 36 -0.66 14.67 -7.13
CA ASP A 36 -1.49 13.51 -7.45
C ASP A 36 -1.00 12.22 -6.80
N THR A 37 0.04 12.28 -5.99
CA THR A 37 0.58 11.09 -5.32
C THR A 37 0.89 11.41 -3.87
N LEU A 38 0.23 10.70 -2.97
CA LEU A 38 0.52 10.81 -1.55
C LEU A 38 1.57 9.76 -1.19
N VAL A 39 2.59 10.20 -0.46
CA VAL A 39 3.70 9.35 -0.04
C VAL A 39 3.80 9.37 1.47
N TYR A 40 3.94 8.21 2.07
CA TYR A 40 4.00 8.05 3.51
C TYR A 40 5.33 7.45 3.91
N LYS A 41 5.96 8.04 4.89
CA LYS A 41 7.32 7.66 5.33
C LYS A 41 7.33 7.35 6.81
N ILE A 42 8.23 6.47 7.18
CA ILE A 42 8.60 6.24 8.56
C ILE A 42 10.13 6.41 8.64
N ASN A 43 10.58 7.32 9.48
CA ASN A 43 12.02 7.62 9.63
C ASN A 43 12.68 8.02 8.32
N GLY A 44 11.97 8.79 7.52
CA GLY A 44 12.49 9.26 6.23
C GLY A 44 12.44 8.23 5.12
N LYS A 45 11.90 7.04 5.38
CA LYS A 45 11.83 5.98 4.38
C LYS A 45 10.40 5.77 3.92
N MET A 46 10.21 5.76 2.61
CA MET A 46 8.89 5.52 2.03
C MET A 46 8.45 4.09 2.29
N PHE A 47 7.19 3.91 2.64
CA PHE A 47 6.61 2.58 2.77
C PHE A 47 5.23 2.45 2.13
N PHE A 48 4.61 3.57 1.74
CA PHE A 48 3.28 3.55 1.15
C PHE A 48 3.13 4.74 0.22
N LEU A 49 2.71 4.47 -1.02
CA LEU A 49 2.44 5.52 -1.99
C LEU A 49 1.08 5.22 -2.61
N VAL A 50 0.21 6.23 -2.71
CA VAL A 50 -1.08 6.05 -3.33
C VAL A 50 -1.33 7.16 -4.35
N GLY A 51 -1.72 6.77 -5.57
CA GLY A 51 -2.07 7.71 -6.61
C GLY A 51 -3.52 8.15 -6.45
N LEU A 52 -3.79 9.42 -6.73
CA LEU A 52 -5.11 10.00 -6.53
C LEU A 52 -5.95 10.05 -7.80
N ASP A 53 -5.35 9.79 -8.95
CA ASP A 53 -6.04 9.94 -10.23
C ASP A 53 -6.23 8.63 -10.99
N TYR A 54 -6.20 7.49 -10.30
CA TYR A 54 -6.54 6.21 -10.90
C TYR A 54 -8.02 5.92 -10.70
N GLU A 55 -8.63 5.29 -11.71
CA GLU A 55 -10.04 4.88 -11.61
C GLU A 55 -10.24 3.87 -10.50
N THR A 56 -9.34 2.89 -10.43
CA THR A 56 -9.36 1.90 -9.36
C THR A 56 -8.26 2.26 -8.39
N VAL A 57 -8.59 2.28 -7.12
CA VAL A 57 -7.60 2.61 -6.09
C VAL A 57 -6.47 1.60 -6.15
N GLN A 58 -5.24 2.10 -6.20
CA GLN A 58 -4.07 1.24 -6.14
C GLN A 58 -2.96 1.96 -5.39
N PHE A 59 -2.14 1.17 -4.72
CA PHE A 59 -1.06 1.72 -3.93
C PHE A 59 0.18 0.84 -4.03
N ASN A 60 1.32 1.42 -3.71
CA ASN A 60 2.59 0.70 -3.70
C ASN A 60 3.07 0.50 -2.27
N VAL A 61 3.54 -0.70 -1.98
CA VAL A 61 4.11 -1.04 -0.68
C VAL A 61 5.37 -1.87 -0.86
N LYS A 62 6.27 -1.76 0.10
CA LYS A 62 7.45 -2.62 0.14
C LYS A 62 7.04 -4.02 0.53
N CYS A 63 7.80 -4.99 0.05
CA CYS A 63 7.55 -6.38 0.38
C CYS A 63 8.86 -7.14 0.32
N ASP A 64 9.01 -8.11 1.23
CA ASP A 64 10.10 -9.06 1.15
C ASP A 64 10.09 -9.71 -0.25
N PRO A 65 11.24 -9.82 -0.92
CA PRO A 65 11.25 -10.27 -2.33
C PRO A 65 10.60 -11.62 -2.58
N ASP A 66 10.83 -12.60 -1.72
CA ASP A 66 10.23 -13.92 -1.92
C ASP A 66 8.73 -13.86 -1.76
N ARG A 67 8.27 -13.15 -0.74
CA ARG A 67 6.84 -12.99 -0.51
C ARG A 67 6.20 -12.16 -1.62
N ALA A 68 6.91 -11.19 -2.16
CA ALA A 68 6.40 -10.38 -3.26
C ALA A 68 6.05 -11.26 -4.45
N VAL A 69 6.93 -12.18 -4.80
CA VAL A 69 6.70 -13.10 -5.92
C VAL A 69 5.51 -14.02 -5.62
N GLU A 70 5.46 -14.56 -4.40
CA GLU A 70 4.35 -15.45 -4.00
C GLU A 70 3.00 -14.75 -4.12
N LEU A 71 2.94 -13.51 -3.64
CA LEU A 71 1.69 -12.76 -3.69
C LEU A 71 1.26 -12.44 -5.12
N ARG A 72 2.22 -12.12 -5.99
CA ARG A 72 1.93 -11.87 -7.41
C ARG A 72 1.40 -13.12 -8.09
N GLU A 73 1.92 -14.28 -7.71
CA GLU A 73 1.47 -15.54 -8.29
C GLU A 73 0.09 -15.93 -7.76
N GLU A 74 -0.15 -15.67 -6.51
CA GLU A 74 -1.43 -16.01 -5.89
C GLU A 74 -2.54 -15.07 -6.33
N PHE A 75 -2.24 -13.78 -6.47
CA PHE A 75 -3.22 -12.76 -6.81
C PHE A 75 -2.79 -11.95 -8.04
N PRO A 76 -2.69 -12.60 -9.21
CA PRO A 76 -2.04 -11.97 -10.37
C PRO A 76 -2.71 -10.72 -10.89
N GLN A 77 -3.99 -10.50 -10.57
CA GLN A 77 -4.68 -9.30 -11.02
C GLN A 77 -4.69 -8.20 -9.96
N SER A 78 -4.40 -8.54 -8.72
CA SER A 78 -4.49 -7.59 -7.61
C SER A 78 -3.15 -7.25 -7.01
N VAL A 79 -2.13 -8.08 -7.22
CA VAL A 79 -0.77 -7.82 -6.75
C VAL A 79 0.17 -7.86 -7.95
N LEU A 80 0.74 -6.72 -8.28
CA LEU A 80 1.56 -6.55 -9.48
C LEU A 80 2.96 -6.09 -9.08
N PRO A 81 3.96 -6.27 -9.97
CA PRO A 81 5.28 -5.67 -9.71
C PRO A 81 5.14 -4.16 -9.55
N GLY A 82 5.92 -3.58 -8.65
CA GLY A 82 5.79 -2.17 -8.32
C GLY A 82 5.94 -1.25 -9.52
N TYR A 83 4.87 -0.54 -9.86
CA TYR A 83 4.85 0.36 -10.99
C TYR A 83 5.73 1.58 -10.68
N HIS A 84 6.69 1.87 -11.55
CA HIS A 84 7.67 2.94 -11.36
C HIS A 84 8.53 2.76 -10.12
N MET A 85 8.57 1.56 -9.56
CA MET A 85 9.34 1.26 -8.35
C MET A 85 10.30 0.11 -8.64
N ASN A 86 11.22 -0.15 -7.70
CA ASN A 86 12.08 -1.33 -7.78
C ASN A 86 11.21 -2.58 -7.61
N LYS A 87 11.09 -3.38 -8.64
CA LYS A 87 10.13 -4.48 -8.68
C LYS A 87 10.52 -5.66 -7.82
N LYS A 88 11.75 -5.70 -7.36
CA LYS A 88 12.20 -6.74 -6.42
C LYS A 88 11.65 -6.48 -5.03
N HIS A 89 11.53 -5.21 -4.64
CA HIS A 89 11.18 -4.82 -3.27
C HIS A 89 9.82 -4.17 -3.14
N TRP A 90 9.12 -3.94 -4.23
CA TRP A 90 7.85 -3.20 -4.22
C TRP A 90 6.78 -3.94 -5.00
N ASN A 91 5.58 -3.95 -4.46
CA ASN A 91 4.38 -4.43 -5.15
C ASN A 91 3.39 -3.29 -5.32
N THR A 92 2.65 -3.32 -6.41
CA THR A 92 1.48 -2.47 -6.61
C THR A 92 0.25 -3.29 -6.27
N ILE A 93 -0.56 -2.79 -5.37
CA ILE A 93 -1.76 -3.46 -4.88
C ILE A 93 -2.98 -2.78 -5.46
N VAL A 94 -3.83 -3.54 -6.13
CA VAL A 94 -5.07 -3.03 -6.72
C VAL A 94 -6.22 -3.36 -5.78
N VAL A 95 -6.98 -2.33 -5.40
CA VAL A 95 -8.11 -2.51 -4.48
C VAL A 95 -9.34 -2.77 -5.32
N ASP A 96 -9.55 -4.03 -5.67
CA ASP A 96 -10.63 -4.45 -6.56
C ASP A 96 -11.59 -5.45 -5.91
N GLY A 97 -11.48 -5.64 -4.61
CA GLY A 97 -12.36 -6.54 -3.88
C GLY A 97 -11.86 -7.97 -3.76
N VAL A 98 -10.80 -8.33 -4.49
CA VAL A 98 -10.23 -9.67 -4.39
C VAL A 98 -9.51 -9.84 -3.05
N LEU A 99 -8.70 -8.85 -2.69
CA LEU A 99 -8.03 -8.86 -1.40
C LEU A 99 -8.95 -8.26 -0.34
N SER A 100 -9.04 -8.92 0.81
CA SER A 100 -9.87 -8.42 1.90
C SER A 100 -9.21 -7.20 2.54
N THR A 101 -9.99 -6.43 3.27
CA THR A 101 -9.46 -5.30 4.04
C THR A 101 -8.34 -5.76 4.97
N ARG A 102 -8.50 -6.92 5.57
CA ARG A 102 -7.49 -7.49 6.45
C ARG A 102 -6.19 -7.75 5.70
N GLN A 103 -6.29 -8.35 4.51
CA GLN A 103 -5.10 -8.62 3.71
C GLN A 103 -4.41 -7.32 3.28
N LEU A 104 -5.18 -6.31 2.92
CA LEU A 104 -4.62 -5.01 2.56
C LEU A 104 -3.85 -4.41 3.73
N LYS A 105 -4.44 -4.47 4.92
CA LYS A 105 -3.78 -3.93 6.12
C LYS A 105 -2.53 -4.72 6.46
N GLU A 106 -2.56 -6.03 6.29
CA GLU A 106 -1.37 -6.86 6.53
C GLU A 106 -0.22 -6.46 5.60
N MET A 107 -0.52 -6.18 4.35
CA MET A 107 0.49 -5.75 3.39
C MET A 107 1.05 -4.38 3.74
N ILE A 108 0.22 -3.48 4.21
CA ILE A 108 0.66 -2.16 4.67
C ILE A 108 1.55 -2.31 5.91
N ASP A 109 1.13 -3.12 6.87
CA ASP A 109 1.89 -3.34 8.10
C ASP A 109 3.26 -3.95 7.80
N HIS A 110 3.31 -4.90 6.89
CA HIS A 110 4.55 -5.52 6.49
C HIS A 110 5.53 -4.49 5.91
N SER A 111 5.01 -3.63 5.03
CA SER A 111 5.81 -2.57 4.43
C SER A 111 6.31 -1.59 5.48
N TYR A 112 5.44 -1.21 6.40
CA TYR A 112 5.79 -0.30 7.48
C TYR A 112 6.92 -0.89 8.32
N GLN A 113 6.83 -2.16 8.65
CA GLN A 113 7.85 -2.83 9.44
C GLN A 113 9.18 -2.92 8.69
N LEU A 114 9.14 -3.22 7.40
CA LEU A 114 10.36 -3.28 6.60
C LEU A 114 11.07 -1.94 6.56
N ALA A 115 10.32 -0.87 6.38
CA ALA A 115 10.91 0.46 6.31
C ALA A 115 11.50 0.89 7.65
N GLY A 116 10.91 0.47 8.76
CA GLY A 116 11.40 0.81 10.09
C GLY A 116 12.34 -0.19 10.71
N ALA A 117 12.57 -1.33 10.04
CA ALA A 117 13.25 -2.48 10.66
C ALA A 117 14.69 -2.20 11.10
N ARG A 118 15.36 -1.28 10.42
CA ARG A 118 16.74 -1.03 10.76
C ARG A 118 16.92 -0.48 12.16
N TYR A 119 15.89 0.09 12.77
CA TYR A 119 15.97 0.44 14.16
C TYR A 119 16.26 -0.74 15.02
N LYS A 120 15.51 -1.81 14.76
CA LYS A 120 15.64 -3.00 15.57
C LYS A 120 16.93 -3.74 15.30
N LYS A 121 17.40 -3.63 14.07
CA LYS A 121 18.61 -4.33 13.69
C LYS A 121 19.87 -3.68 14.19
N SER A 122 19.79 -2.41 14.47
CA SER A 122 20.97 -1.70 14.92
C SER A 122 21.35 -2.03 16.36
N LYS A 123 20.53 -2.81 17.03
CA LYS A 123 20.87 -3.22 18.39
C LYS A 123 21.88 -4.35 18.48
#